data_4d3e1aae0e02cf3ee25a72cdacdea1ff
#
_entry.id   4d3e1aae0e02cf3ee25a72cdacdea1ff
#
_cell.length_a   1.000
_cell.length_b   1.000
_cell.length_c   1.000
_cell.angle_alpha   90.00
_cell.angle_beta   90.00
_cell.angle_gamma   90.00
#
_symmetry.space_group_name_H-M   'P 1'
#
loop_
_entity.id
_entity.type
_entity.pdbx_description
1 polymer ?
#
loop_
_entity_poly.entity_id
_entity_poly.type
_entity_poly.pdbx_seq_one_letter_code
_entity_poly.pdbx_strand_id
1 'polypeptide(L)'
;MKICLIQPPYAKTRDRGDECFRRELAMLRGVTDADCIVLPEYSDVLWAAPDRDTVIAEHERNAPVLHEACREAAVRCGAVVFYNTLDFEDSPMGRNTTWMLDPAGTLVGKYAKRHLPPLERDTLGLDPSVTEICDPPVILTHGGVRYAFLTCYDFYFYEAFPMIARARPDVIVGCSLQRSDRHAASEIMSRHLAYNTNAYVLRCSVSMADEPGTPPEVCGASMIAAPSGDVLASLGGEVGTVTAEIDPHAKYVKAAGFGRAPAAHWEYTEYGRNPRQYRPSGPSTVPEDRRMPYPRICAHRGFNTIAPENSLPAFGAAVAMGAEEIEFDLWETADHEIVSLHDANLDRVSTGSGYIWEHTMESLAAFDFGVKTGPAFAGMRILCFREILEKLACQVVMNVHVKSRDDEHPLPEEYLNRMIGLIRQFGAEKHCYFMSGNPAVLDQLGRLAPDIPRCAGADGDVHGDLVKKALDHGCAKIQLFSPHFRLNPPDYVQKQIDAAHAHGIRVNLFYSDDREEAARYLAMGVDTILTNDYNRVSQAVKADSMK
;
A
#
# COMPACT_ATOMS: atom_id res chain seq x y z
N MET A 1 -13.99 19.25 15.35
CA MET A 1 -12.70 19.80 14.85
C MET A 1 -13.02 20.90 13.85
N LYS A 2 -12.59 22.12 14.14
CA LYS A 2 -12.75 23.29 13.23
C LYS A 2 -11.63 23.32 12.23
N ILE A 3 -11.98 23.29 10.95
CA ILE A 3 -11.03 23.33 9.82
C ILE A 3 -10.97 24.75 9.28
N CYS A 4 -9.79 25.22 8.91
CA CYS A 4 -9.54 26.45 8.18
C CYS A 4 -8.58 26.21 7.02
N LEU A 5 -9.05 26.34 5.78
CA LEU A 5 -8.21 26.32 4.58
C LEU A 5 -7.96 27.77 4.16
N ILE A 6 -6.71 28.12 3.87
CA ILE A 6 -6.33 29.46 3.44
C ILE A 6 -6.10 29.44 1.94
N GLN A 7 -6.93 30.17 1.17
CA GLN A 7 -6.79 30.36 -0.27
C GLN A 7 -6.18 31.75 -0.55
N PRO A 8 -4.84 31.88 -0.59
CA PRO A 8 -4.17 33.14 -0.83
C PRO A 8 -4.22 33.53 -2.32
N PRO A 9 -3.92 34.77 -2.66
CA PRO A 9 -3.72 35.16 -4.05
C PRO A 9 -2.46 34.55 -4.62
N TYR A 10 -2.45 34.33 -5.94
CA TYR A 10 -1.28 33.86 -6.70
C TYR A 10 -1.08 34.75 -7.92
N ALA A 11 0.17 35.14 -8.19
CA ALA A 11 0.50 36.09 -9.21
C ALA A 11 1.19 35.49 -10.44
N LYS A 12 1.16 36.22 -11.58
CA LYS A 12 1.95 35.91 -12.78
C LYS A 12 3.33 36.50 -12.76
N THR A 13 3.57 37.53 -11.94
CA THR A 13 4.82 38.28 -11.88
C THR A 13 5.40 38.35 -10.47
N ARG A 14 6.71 38.50 -10.37
CA ARG A 14 7.44 38.52 -9.10
C ARG A 14 7.00 39.64 -8.16
N ASP A 15 6.89 40.87 -8.67
CA ASP A 15 6.53 42.04 -7.84
C ASP A 15 5.20 41.82 -7.10
N ARG A 16 4.24 41.20 -7.77
CA ARG A 16 2.96 40.83 -7.16
C ARG A 16 3.07 39.58 -6.29
N GLY A 17 4.03 38.68 -6.57
CA GLY A 17 4.30 37.47 -5.75
C GLY A 17 4.68 37.84 -4.32
N ASP A 18 5.49 38.85 -4.11
CA ASP A 18 5.86 39.36 -2.77
C ASP A 18 4.64 39.92 -2.02
N GLU A 19 3.69 40.52 -2.73
CA GLU A 19 2.43 40.94 -2.13
C GLU A 19 1.55 39.75 -1.78
N CYS A 20 1.43 38.74 -2.67
CA CYS A 20 0.69 37.53 -2.42
C CYS A 20 1.19 36.81 -1.16
N PHE A 21 2.50 36.66 -1.02
CA PHE A 21 3.10 36.03 0.16
C PHE A 21 2.82 36.81 1.46
N ARG A 22 2.95 38.15 1.42
CA ARG A 22 2.58 38.97 2.58
C ARG A 22 1.10 38.85 2.95
N ARG A 23 0.21 38.74 1.96
CA ARG A 23 -1.23 38.54 2.19
C ARG A 23 -1.50 37.17 2.80
N GLU A 24 -0.87 36.09 2.31
CA GLU A 24 -0.98 34.76 2.90
C GLU A 24 -0.58 34.77 4.38
N LEU A 25 0.60 35.35 4.69
CA LEU A 25 1.04 35.48 6.09
C LEU A 25 0.06 36.30 6.94
N ALA A 26 -0.53 37.34 6.39
CA ALA A 26 -1.55 38.12 7.09
C ALA A 26 -2.82 37.33 7.33
N MET A 27 -3.27 36.54 6.33
CA MET A 27 -4.42 35.63 6.48
C MET A 27 -4.15 34.57 7.54
N LEU A 28 -2.96 33.93 7.53
CA LEU A 28 -2.55 32.93 8.52
C LEU A 28 -2.52 33.52 9.94
N ARG A 29 -1.97 34.73 10.11
CA ARG A 29 -1.96 35.44 11.39
C ARG A 29 -3.35 35.85 11.86
N GLY A 30 -4.28 36.05 10.94
CA GLY A 30 -5.69 36.39 11.22
C GLY A 30 -6.53 35.21 11.68
N VAL A 31 -6.06 33.96 11.53
CA VAL A 31 -6.76 32.78 12.05
C VAL A 31 -6.63 32.75 13.59
N THR A 32 -7.74 32.75 14.29
CA THR A 32 -7.77 32.77 15.77
C THR A 32 -8.55 31.58 16.38
N ASP A 33 -9.34 30.87 15.57
CA ASP A 33 -10.23 29.81 16.03
C ASP A 33 -10.28 28.69 14.99
N ALA A 34 -9.31 27.80 15.05
CA ALA A 34 -9.22 26.59 14.23
C ALA A 34 -8.44 25.50 14.97
N ASP A 35 -8.85 24.24 14.80
CA ASP A 35 -8.12 23.05 15.27
C ASP A 35 -7.21 22.48 14.20
N CYS A 36 -7.45 22.82 12.93
CA CYS A 36 -6.68 22.39 11.77
C CYS A 36 -6.61 23.52 10.74
N ILE A 37 -5.38 23.87 10.34
CA ILE A 37 -5.11 24.91 9.34
C ILE A 37 -4.38 24.26 8.17
N VAL A 38 -4.78 24.56 6.92
CA VAL A 38 -4.13 24.06 5.71
C VAL A 38 -3.81 25.21 4.78
N LEU A 39 -2.58 25.26 4.32
CA LEU A 39 -2.08 26.17 3.29
C LEU A 39 -1.94 25.42 1.95
N PRO A 40 -1.88 26.12 0.80
CA PRO A 40 -1.76 25.48 -0.51
C PRO A 40 -0.36 24.92 -0.77
N GLU A 41 -0.17 24.38 -1.97
CA GLU A 41 1.11 23.95 -2.50
C GLU A 41 1.98 25.17 -2.84
N TYR A 42 3.30 25.07 -2.60
CA TYR A 42 4.27 26.15 -2.82
C TYR A 42 3.90 27.48 -2.13
N SER A 43 3.46 27.40 -0.88
CA SER A 43 3.09 28.59 -0.10
C SER A 43 4.22 29.60 0.11
N ASP A 44 5.46 29.22 -0.18
CA ASP A 44 6.63 30.11 -0.19
C ASP A 44 6.94 30.71 -1.56
N VAL A 45 6.26 30.26 -2.65
CA VAL A 45 6.45 30.74 -4.03
C VAL A 45 5.10 31.04 -4.68
N LEU A 46 4.45 32.10 -4.25
CA LEU A 46 3.08 32.45 -4.69
C LEU A 46 3.04 33.27 -6.00
N TRP A 47 3.89 32.88 -6.95
CA TRP A 47 3.88 33.43 -8.30
C TRP A 47 4.47 32.46 -9.32
N ALA A 48 4.20 32.71 -10.62
CA ALA A 48 4.64 31.84 -11.71
C ALA A 48 6.13 32.03 -12.02
N ALA A 49 6.99 31.54 -11.11
CA ALA A 49 8.43 31.57 -11.29
C ALA A 49 8.84 30.74 -12.53
N PRO A 50 9.73 31.29 -13.39
CA PRO A 50 9.98 30.72 -14.72
C PRO A 50 10.93 29.52 -14.73
N ASP A 51 11.81 29.38 -13.74
CA ASP A 51 12.89 28.42 -13.72
C ASP A 51 13.26 27.98 -12.29
N ARG A 52 14.13 26.96 -12.22
CA ARG A 52 14.61 26.37 -10.96
C ARG A 52 15.32 27.38 -10.06
N ASP A 53 16.25 28.16 -10.61
CA ASP A 53 17.08 29.07 -9.81
C ASP A 53 16.21 30.12 -9.14
N THR A 54 15.22 30.63 -9.86
CA THR A 54 14.22 31.55 -9.33
C THR A 54 13.39 30.94 -8.23
N VAL A 55 12.90 29.70 -8.41
CA VAL A 55 12.11 28.97 -7.38
C VAL A 55 12.96 28.75 -6.13
N ILE A 56 14.22 28.34 -6.27
CA ILE A 56 15.13 28.12 -5.14
C ILE A 56 15.39 29.44 -4.40
N ALA A 57 15.67 30.52 -5.11
CA ALA A 57 15.90 31.81 -4.48
C ALA A 57 14.69 32.35 -3.70
N GLU A 58 13.49 32.14 -4.23
CA GLU A 58 12.24 32.48 -3.52
C GLU A 58 12.04 31.57 -2.29
N HIS A 59 12.27 30.28 -2.44
CA HIS A 59 12.20 29.31 -1.33
C HIS A 59 13.16 29.68 -0.20
N GLU A 60 14.45 29.88 -0.51
CA GLU A 60 15.46 30.26 0.49
C GLU A 60 15.11 31.53 1.26
N ARG A 61 14.45 32.46 0.59
CA ARG A 61 14.02 33.74 1.18
C ARG A 61 12.77 33.59 2.04
N ASN A 62 11.76 32.84 1.56
CA ASN A 62 10.41 32.85 2.11
C ASN A 62 10.11 31.66 3.02
N ALA A 63 10.69 30.48 2.75
CA ALA A 63 10.37 29.27 3.52
C ALA A 63 10.69 29.42 5.02
N PRO A 64 11.83 30.00 5.46
CA PRO A 64 12.08 30.19 6.88
C PRO A 64 11.02 31.07 7.57
N VAL A 65 10.54 32.11 6.87
CA VAL A 65 9.49 33.01 7.36
C VAL A 65 8.15 32.30 7.46
N LEU A 66 7.83 31.49 6.45
CA LEU A 66 6.59 30.69 6.42
C LEU A 66 6.59 29.62 7.52
N HIS A 67 7.69 28.87 7.66
CA HIS A 67 7.83 27.84 8.70
C HIS A 67 7.59 28.42 10.10
N GLU A 68 8.20 29.58 10.40
CA GLU A 68 8.00 30.24 11.69
C GLU A 68 6.55 30.73 11.86
N ALA A 69 5.96 31.34 10.83
CA ALA A 69 4.56 31.77 10.89
C ALA A 69 3.58 30.61 11.08
N CYS A 70 3.84 29.43 10.45
CA CYS A 70 3.06 28.22 10.65
C CYS A 70 3.21 27.69 12.07
N ARG A 71 4.43 27.70 12.62
CA ARG A 71 4.70 27.32 14.02
C ARG A 71 3.98 28.22 15.01
N GLU A 72 4.05 29.54 14.80
CA GLU A 72 3.32 30.52 15.60
C GLU A 72 1.81 30.32 15.52
N ALA A 73 1.26 30.01 14.32
CA ALA A 73 -0.16 29.75 14.14
C ALA A 73 -0.59 28.48 14.86
N ALA A 74 0.20 27.40 14.79
CA ALA A 74 -0.04 26.16 15.50
C ALA A 74 -0.17 26.40 17.01
N VAL A 75 0.79 27.07 17.60
CA VAL A 75 0.80 27.38 19.05
C VAL A 75 -0.34 28.35 19.42
N ARG A 76 -0.55 29.41 18.64
CA ARG A 76 -1.59 30.42 18.92
C ARG A 76 -2.99 29.84 18.92
N CYS A 77 -3.29 28.98 17.94
CA CYS A 77 -4.63 28.39 17.77
C CYS A 77 -4.78 27.06 18.54
N GLY A 78 -3.69 26.44 18.98
CA GLY A 78 -3.71 25.05 19.46
C GLY A 78 -4.04 24.08 18.33
N ALA A 79 -3.63 24.37 17.10
CA ALA A 79 -4.06 23.71 15.86
C ALA A 79 -2.96 22.84 15.24
N VAL A 80 -3.35 21.78 14.56
CA VAL A 80 -2.50 21.10 13.61
C VAL A 80 -2.39 21.97 12.35
N VAL A 81 -1.16 22.20 11.85
CA VAL A 81 -0.93 23.05 10.65
C VAL A 81 -0.27 22.23 9.55
N PHE A 82 -0.86 22.28 8.35
CA PHE A 82 -0.33 21.70 7.13
C PHE A 82 0.04 22.82 6.15
N TYR A 83 1.24 22.74 5.60
CA TYR A 83 1.73 23.67 4.58
C TYR A 83 2.71 22.95 3.67
N ASN A 84 2.97 23.50 2.49
CA ASN A 84 3.80 22.86 1.49
C ASN A 84 4.87 23.81 0.96
N THR A 85 6.11 23.30 0.90
CA THR A 85 7.29 23.96 0.34
C THR A 85 8.21 22.94 -0.32
N LEU A 86 9.34 23.37 -0.89
CA LEU A 86 10.43 22.47 -1.21
C LEU A 86 11.14 21.97 0.06
N ASP A 87 11.72 20.78 -0.04
CA ASP A 87 12.54 20.15 1.01
C ASP A 87 13.86 19.67 0.39
N PHE A 88 14.97 20.24 0.83
CA PHE A 88 16.32 19.88 0.40
C PHE A 88 17.08 19.06 1.46
N GLU A 89 16.48 18.78 2.60
CA GLU A 89 17.10 17.94 3.64
C GLU A 89 17.19 16.48 3.21
N ASP A 90 16.10 15.95 2.63
CA ASP A 90 16.01 14.56 2.22
C ASP A 90 16.58 14.30 0.82
N SER A 91 16.79 15.35 0.01
CA SER A 91 17.37 15.24 -1.32
C SER A 91 17.97 16.56 -1.79
N PRO A 92 19.21 16.57 -2.28
CA PRO A 92 19.83 17.79 -2.84
C PRO A 92 19.13 18.27 -4.12
N MET A 93 18.36 17.41 -4.79
CA MET A 93 17.53 17.80 -5.93
C MET A 93 16.28 18.57 -5.51
N GLY A 94 15.88 18.46 -4.24
CA GLY A 94 14.66 19.03 -3.68
C GLY A 94 13.44 18.13 -3.92
N ARG A 95 12.54 18.14 -2.96
CA ARG A 95 11.24 17.44 -3.02
C ARG A 95 10.12 18.43 -2.76
N ASN A 96 9.03 18.32 -3.49
CA ASN A 96 7.79 19.03 -3.18
C ASN A 96 7.16 18.35 -1.97
N THR A 97 7.15 19.02 -0.81
CA THR A 97 6.89 18.39 0.48
C THR A 97 5.80 19.12 1.27
N THR A 98 4.81 18.38 1.72
CA THR A 98 3.81 18.83 2.70
C THR A 98 4.28 18.49 4.10
N TRP A 99 4.31 19.49 4.97
CA TRP A 99 4.74 19.43 6.37
C TRP A 99 3.53 19.39 7.29
N MET A 100 3.63 18.68 8.39
CA MET A 100 2.62 18.63 9.45
C MET A 100 3.22 19.07 10.78
N LEU A 101 2.70 20.14 11.36
CA LEU A 101 3.03 20.58 12.72
C LEU A 101 1.91 20.22 13.69
N ASP A 102 2.26 19.86 14.91
CA ASP A 102 1.32 19.67 16.00
C ASP A 102 0.95 21.02 16.67
N PRO A 103 -0.02 21.04 17.62
CA PRO A 103 -0.40 22.26 18.34
C PRO A 103 0.70 22.90 19.18
N ALA A 104 1.81 22.21 19.44
CA ALA A 104 2.99 22.78 20.08
C ALA A 104 3.98 23.42 19.08
N GLY A 105 3.66 23.38 17.79
CA GLY A 105 4.52 23.83 16.70
C GLY A 105 5.67 22.87 16.40
N THR A 106 5.57 21.61 16.83
CA THR A 106 6.59 20.58 16.59
C THR A 106 6.27 19.83 15.30
N LEU A 107 7.29 19.48 14.52
CA LEU A 107 7.14 18.69 13.32
C LEU A 107 6.70 17.25 13.67
N VAL A 108 5.52 16.85 13.20
CA VAL A 108 5.02 15.47 13.32
C VAL A 108 5.59 14.58 12.23
N GLY A 109 5.70 15.12 11.01
CA GLY A 109 6.22 14.41 9.86
C GLY A 109 5.97 15.18 8.57
N LYS A 110 6.33 14.55 7.45
CA LYS A 110 6.26 15.15 6.12
C LYS A 110 5.84 14.16 5.06
N TYR A 111 5.26 14.67 3.97
CA TYR A 111 4.85 13.89 2.79
C TYR A 111 5.48 14.50 1.54
N ALA A 112 6.30 13.74 0.82
CA ALA A 112 6.81 14.13 -0.49
C ALA A 112 5.79 13.75 -1.57
N LYS A 113 5.45 14.69 -2.45
CA LYS A 113 4.56 14.51 -3.60
C LYS A 113 5.02 13.36 -4.48
N ARG A 114 4.11 12.43 -4.79
CA ARG A 114 4.43 11.19 -5.51
C ARG A 114 4.45 11.35 -7.02
N HIS A 115 3.62 12.22 -7.57
CA HIS A 115 3.52 12.42 -9.02
C HIS A 115 4.03 13.81 -9.38
N LEU A 116 5.16 13.87 -10.08
CA LEU A 116 5.75 15.11 -10.54
C LEU A 116 5.24 15.44 -11.95
N PRO A 117 4.51 16.57 -12.14
CA PRO A 117 4.17 17.04 -13.48
C PRO A 117 5.44 17.41 -14.26
N PRO A 118 5.36 17.52 -15.62
CA PRO A 118 6.52 17.83 -16.44
C PRO A 118 7.30 19.06 -15.99
N LEU A 119 6.63 20.10 -15.50
CA LEU A 119 7.29 21.30 -14.97
C LEU A 119 8.22 20.98 -13.80
N GLU A 120 7.74 20.22 -12.82
CA GLU A 120 8.53 19.84 -11.63
C GLU A 120 9.65 18.88 -11.96
N ARG A 121 9.39 17.91 -12.85
CA ARG A 121 10.36 16.90 -13.25
C ARG A 121 11.42 17.46 -14.20
N ASP A 122 11.00 18.15 -15.27
CA ASP A 122 11.87 18.49 -16.42
C ASP A 122 12.46 19.91 -16.30
N THR A 123 11.73 20.88 -15.69
CA THR A 123 12.17 22.27 -15.55
C THR A 123 12.77 22.53 -14.17
N LEU A 124 12.09 22.11 -13.11
CA LEU A 124 12.59 22.29 -11.76
C LEU A 124 13.60 21.20 -11.36
N GLY A 125 13.62 20.07 -12.05
CA GLY A 125 14.54 18.97 -11.80
C GLY A 125 14.44 18.44 -10.37
N LEU A 126 13.21 18.30 -9.85
CA LEU A 126 12.99 17.73 -8.53
C LEU A 126 13.33 16.24 -8.51
N ASP A 127 13.57 15.70 -7.34
CA ASP A 127 13.96 14.32 -7.12
C ASP A 127 12.91 13.33 -7.67
N PRO A 128 13.19 12.61 -8.77
CA PRO A 128 12.25 11.68 -9.36
C PRO A 128 12.11 10.37 -8.56
N SER A 129 13.00 10.08 -7.62
CA SER A 129 12.98 8.85 -6.83
C SER A 129 11.68 8.69 -6.04
N VAL A 130 11.01 9.79 -5.69
CA VAL A 130 9.70 9.75 -5.01
C VAL A 130 8.61 9.08 -5.85
N THR A 131 8.73 9.09 -7.18
CA THR A 131 7.78 8.44 -8.10
C THR A 131 8.00 6.93 -8.21
N GLU A 132 9.16 6.45 -7.82
CA GLU A 132 9.56 5.05 -7.86
C GLU A 132 9.27 4.31 -6.54
N ILE A 133 8.91 5.06 -5.49
CA ILE A 133 8.64 4.47 -4.18
C ILE A 133 7.27 3.80 -4.20
N CYS A 134 7.26 2.49 -3.98
CA CYS A 134 6.04 1.68 -3.83
C CYS A 134 5.59 1.52 -2.37
N ASP A 135 6.06 2.38 -1.49
CA ASP A 135 5.70 2.35 -0.07
C ASP A 135 4.19 2.59 0.13
N PRO A 136 3.61 2.04 1.21
CA PRO A 136 2.25 2.37 1.63
C PRO A 136 2.02 3.89 1.71
N PRO A 137 0.77 4.35 1.61
CA PRO A 137 0.46 5.77 1.81
C PRO A 137 1.00 6.27 3.14
N VAL A 138 1.62 7.44 3.14
CA VAL A 138 2.06 8.09 4.38
C VAL A 138 0.84 8.40 5.23
N ILE A 139 0.83 7.92 6.47
CA ILE A 139 -0.19 8.23 7.47
C ILE A 139 0.51 8.86 8.67
N LEU A 140 0.18 10.12 8.93
CA LEU A 140 0.60 10.80 10.14
C LEU A 140 -0.56 10.85 11.13
N THR A 141 -0.29 10.71 12.41
CA THR A 141 -1.34 10.65 13.43
C THR A 141 -1.07 11.68 14.52
N HIS A 142 -2.09 12.48 14.86
CA HIS A 142 -2.05 13.39 15.98
C HIS A 142 -3.44 13.45 16.64
N GLY A 143 -3.50 13.43 17.98
CA GLY A 143 -4.75 13.50 18.73
C GLY A 143 -5.76 12.38 18.38
N GLY A 144 -5.29 11.21 17.95
CA GLY A 144 -6.12 10.09 17.51
C GLY A 144 -6.63 10.22 16.06
N VAL A 145 -6.45 11.35 15.39
CA VAL A 145 -6.84 11.57 13.99
C VAL A 145 -5.73 11.11 13.05
N ARG A 146 -6.09 10.34 12.03
CA ARG A 146 -5.19 9.78 11.02
C ARG A 146 -5.26 10.59 9.74
N TYR A 147 -4.15 11.19 9.33
CA TYR A 147 -4.04 12.04 8.15
C TYR A 147 -3.31 11.32 7.02
N ALA A 148 -3.91 11.27 5.84
CA ALA A 148 -3.26 10.90 4.58
C ALA A 148 -3.06 12.16 3.73
N PHE A 149 -2.26 12.04 2.65
CA PHE A 149 -1.83 13.18 1.86
C PHE A 149 -1.97 12.92 0.36
N LEU A 150 -2.33 13.97 -0.38
CA LEU A 150 -2.17 14.09 -1.82
C LEU A 150 -1.80 15.54 -2.14
N THR A 151 -0.85 15.76 -3.04
CA THR A 151 -0.45 17.11 -3.43
C THR A 151 -0.76 17.35 -4.91
N CYS A 152 -1.64 18.31 -5.19
CA CYS A 152 -1.93 18.86 -6.53
C CYS A 152 -2.10 17.78 -7.62
N TYR A 153 -1.04 17.47 -8.35
CA TYR A 153 -1.02 16.51 -9.45
C TYR A 153 -1.35 15.08 -9.01
N ASP A 154 -1.13 14.72 -7.73
CA ASP A 154 -1.52 13.41 -7.18
C ASP A 154 -3.03 13.14 -7.29
N PHE A 155 -3.87 14.18 -7.30
CA PHE A 155 -5.33 14.04 -7.40
C PHE A 155 -5.82 13.45 -8.74
N TYR A 156 -4.99 13.47 -9.79
CA TYR A 156 -5.36 12.87 -11.08
C TYR A 156 -5.25 11.34 -11.11
N PHE A 157 -4.52 10.74 -10.16
CA PHE A 157 -4.17 9.31 -10.18
C PHE A 157 -5.07 8.54 -9.21
N TYR A 158 -6.22 8.11 -9.73
CA TYR A 158 -7.21 7.34 -8.97
C TYR A 158 -6.65 6.01 -8.42
N GLU A 159 -5.53 5.51 -8.97
CA GLU A 159 -4.81 4.32 -8.52
C GLU A 159 -4.32 4.44 -7.07
N ALA A 160 -4.02 5.65 -6.61
CA ALA A 160 -3.65 5.92 -5.22
C ALA A 160 -4.85 5.80 -4.26
N PHE A 161 -6.09 5.98 -4.72
CA PHE A 161 -7.28 6.03 -3.88
C PHE A 161 -7.56 4.71 -3.16
N PRO A 162 -7.51 3.53 -3.82
CA PRO A 162 -7.65 2.25 -3.13
C PRO A 162 -6.58 2.02 -2.05
N MET A 163 -5.36 2.46 -2.27
CA MET A 163 -4.29 2.33 -1.28
C MET A 163 -4.56 3.21 -0.05
N ILE A 164 -4.97 4.45 -0.28
CA ILE A 164 -5.36 5.38 0.79
C ILE A 164 -6.58 4.84 1.55
N ALA A 165 -7.61 4.36 0.85
CA ALA A 165 -8.82 3.80 1.47
C ALA A 165 -8.49 2.63 2.43
N ARG A 166 -7.53 1.79 2.06
CA ARG A 166 -7.07 0.66 2.89
C ARG A 166 -6.28 1.10 4.11
N ALA A 167 -5.54 2.19 4.01
CA ALA A 167 -4.86 2.77 5.15
C ALA A 167 -5.86 3.40 6.15
N ARG A 168 -7.15 3.55 5.76
CA ARG A 168 -8.25 4.05 6.60
C ARG A 168 -7.91 5.36 7.31
N PRO A 169 -7.57 6.43 6.57
CA PRO A 169 -7.43 7.73 7.18
C PRO A 169 -8.78 8.27 7.66
N ASP A 170 -8.72 9.24 8.54
CA ASP A 170 -9.87 10.05 8.91
C ASP A 170 -9.99 11.27 8.00
N VAL A 171 -8.84 11.85 7.65
CA VAL A 171 -8.72 13.08 6.87
C VAL A 171 -7.66 12.90 5.80
N ILE A 172 -7.93 13.37 4.59
CA ILE A 172 -6.95 13.48 3.50
C ILE A 172 -6.66 14.95 3.28
N VAL A 173 -5.40 15.34 3.45
CA VAL A 173 -4.94 16.71 3.26
C VAL A 173 -4.39 16.88 1.85
N GLY A 174 -4.87 17.88 1.13
CA GLY A 174 -4.50 18.20 -0.24
C GLY A 174 -4.00 19.62 -0.41
N CYS A 175 -2.68 19.84 -0.37
CA CYS A 175 -2.08 21.10 -0.77
C CYS A 175 -2.02 21.14 -2.30
N SER A 176 -2.60 22.16 -2.94
CA SER A 176 -2.78 22.21 -4.40
C SER A 176 -2.39 23.54 -5.00
N LEU A 177 -1.89 23.49 -6.24
CA LEU A 177 -1.62 24.64 -7.12
C LEU A 177 -2.13 24.34 -8.54
N GLN A 178 -3.37 23.87 -8.66
CA GLN A 178 -3.99 23.52 -9.96
C GLN A 178 -4.51 24.78 -10.65
N ARG A 179 -3.61 25.46 -11.37
CA ARG A 179 -3.86 26.79 -11.97
C ARG A 179 -4.74 26.78 -13.22
N SER A 180 -4.88 25.63 -13.87
CA SER A 180 -5.61 25.49 -15.14
C SER A 180 -6.90 24.70 -15.05
N ASP A 181 -7.17 24.05 -13.91
CA ASP A 181 -8.39 23.27 -13.75
C ASP A 181 -9.59 24.16 -13.45
N ARG A 182 -10.72 23.76 -13.99
CA ARG A 182 -12.02 24.35 -13.65
C ARG A 182 -12.47 23.87 -12.27
N HIS A 183 -13.19 24.70 -11.54
CA HIS A 183 -13.74 24.36 -10.23
C HIS A 183 -14.53 23.03 -10.23
N ALA A 184 -15.31 22.77 -11.31
CA ALA A 184 -16.04 21.52 -11.46
C ALA A 184 -15.13 20.27 -11.49
N ALA A 185 -13.96 20.35 -12.13
CA ALA A 185 -13.01 19.23 -12.13
C ALA A 185 -12.43 19.00 -10.74
N SER A 186 -12.01 20.07 -10.05
CA SER A 186 -11.50 20.02 -8.68
C SER A 186 -12.53 19.47 -7.70
N GLU A 187 -13.81 19.85 -7.87
CA GLU A 187 -14.92 19.35 -7.05
C GLU A 187 -15.15 17.85 -7.28
N ILE A 188 -15.19 17.40 -8.56
CA ILE A 188 -15.37 15.98 -8.89
C ILE A 188 -14.27 15.14 -8.26
N MET A 189 -13.00 15.53 -8.42
CA MET A 189 -11.86 14.80 -7.85
C MET A 189 -11.95 14.69 -6.32
N SER A 190 -12.25 15.79 -5.63
CA SER A 190 -12.29 15.84 -4.17
C SER A 190 -13.47 15.04 -3.61
N ARG A 191 -14.65 15.16 -4.20
CA ARG A 191 -15.86 14.42 -3.81
C ARG A 191 -15.71 12.92 -4.05
N HIS A 192 -15.17 12.56 -5.22
CA HIS A 192 -14.90 11.16 -5.57
C HIS A 192 -13.91 10.52 -4.58
N LEU A 193 -12.81 11.22 -4.29
CA LEU A 193 -11.84 10.77 -3.31
C LEU A 193 -12.47 10.57 -1.92
N ALA A 194 -13.18 11.57 -1.41
CA ALA A 194 -13.83 11.50 -0.10
C ALA A 194 -14.81 10.32 0.00
N TYR A 195 -15.65 10.14 -1.01
CA TYR A 195 -16.63 9.06 -1.07
C TYR A 195 -15.97 7.68 -1.14
N ASN A 196 -14.96 7.49 -2.00
CA ASN A 196 -14.32 6.19 -2.17
C ASN A 196 -13.43 5.77 -1.01
N THR A 197 -12.80 6.72 -0.33
CA THR A 197 -11.95 6.45 0.83
C THR A 197 -12.69 6.46 2.15
N ASN A 198 -13.93 6.94 2.15
CA ASN A 198 -14.75 7.18 3.34
C ASN A 198 -14.03 8.05 4.38
N ALA A 199 -13.34 9.10 3.91
CA ALA A 199 -12.56 10.06 4.69
C ALA A 199 -12.92 11.49 4.29
N TYR A 200 -12.69 12.46 5.18
CA TYR A 200 -12.78 13.87 4.80
C TYR A 200 -11.64 14.22 3.85
N VAL A 201 -11.92 15.11 2.88
CA VAL A 201 -10.89 15.69 2.00
C VAL A 201 -10.81 17.19 2.24
N LEU A 202 -9.64 17.66 2.62
CA LEU A 202 -9.31 19.06 2.82
C LEU A 202 -8.44 19.51 1.64
N ARG A 203 -9.03 19.98 0.56
CA ARG A 203 -8.29 20.47 -0.61
C ARG A 203 -8.10 21.97 -0.49
N CYS A 204 -6.86 22.41 -0.34
CA CYS A 204 -6.47 23.82 -0.25
C CYS A 204 -5.71 24.26 -1.52
N SER A 205 -6.09 25.35 -2.13
CA SER A 205 -5.52 25.88 -3.37
C SER A 205 -5.28 27.39 -3.28
N VAL A 206 -4.72 27.97 -4.34
CA VAL A 206 -4.49 29.40 -4.47
C VAL A 206 -5.55 30.06 -5.33
N SER A 207 -5.70 31.37 -5.27
CA SER A 207 -6.60 32.16 -6.12
C SER A 207 -5.82 32.97 -7.17
N MET A 208 -6.33 32.99 -8.39
CA MET A 208 -5.85 33.87 -9.46
C MET A 208 -6.92 34.92 -9.86
N ALA A 209 -7.90 35.17 -9.00
CA ALA A 209 -8.99 36.12 -9.29
C ALA A 209 -8.51 37.54 -9.57
N ASP A 210 -7.42 37.96 -8.92
CA ASP A 210 -6.81 39.29 -9.11
C ASP A 210 -5.91 39.35 -10.36
N GLU A 211 -5.72 38.24 -11.11
CA GLU A 211 -4.87 38.17 -12.28
C GLU A 211 -5.67 38.41 -13.57
N PRO A 212 -5.32 39.45 -14.35
CA PRO A 212 -6.02 39.74 -15.60
C PRO A 212 -6.04 38.56 -16.57
N GLY A 213 -7.21 38.32 -17.16
CA GLY A 213 -7.42 37.26 -18.14
C GLY A 213 -7.54 35.84 -17.56
N THR A 214 -7.65 35.68 -16.24
CA THR A 214 -7.99 34.40 -15.62
C THR A 214 -9.51 34.24 -15.59
N PRO A 215 -10.09 33.17 -16.18
CA PRO A 215 -11.52 32.91 -16.08
C PRO A 215 -11.93 32.67 -14.61
N PRO A 216 -13.07 33.19 -14.17
CA PRO A 216 -13.49 33.11 -12.77
C PRO A 216 -13.75 31.68 -12.27
N GLU A 217 -13.97 30.74 -13.18
CA GLU A 217 -14.20 29.31 -12.87
C GLU A 217 -12.92 28.46 -12.91
N VAL A 218 -11.74 29.07 -13.09
CA VAL A 218 -10.44 28.38 -13.17
C VAL A 218 -9.57 28.77 -11.99
N CYS A 219 -8.84 27.81 -11.46
CA CYS A 219 -7.99 27.95 -10.26
C CYS A 219 -8.81 28.22 -8.98
N GLY A 220 -8.24 28.04 -7.82
CA GLY A 220 -8.97 28.13 -6.55
C GLY A 220 -9.70 26.83 -6.20
N ALA A 221 -10.95 26.95 -5.85
CA ALA A 221 -11.83 25.85 -5.43
C ALA A 221 -11.29 25.08 -4.21
N SER A 222 -10.72 25.80 -3.23
CA SER A 222 -10.47 25.20 -1.92
C SER A 222 -11.79 24.70 -1.33
N MET A 223 -11.79 23.47 -0.80
CA MET A 223 -13.02 22.85 -0.31
C MET A 223 -12.78 21.82 0.77
N ILE A 224 -13.83 21.59 1.55
CA ILE A 224 -13.92 20.54 2.55
C ILE A 224 -15.03 19.59 2.10
N ALA A 225 -14.67 18.36 1.71
CA ALA A 225 -15.62 17.33 1.32
C ALA A 225 -15.76 16.27 2.43
N ALA A 226 -17.00 15.87 2.72
CA ALA A 226 -17.32 14.86 3.71
C ALA A 226 -17.21 13.44 3.13
N PRO A 227 -17.09 12.39 3.98
CA PRO A 227 -17.10 10.99 3.56
C PRO A 227 -18.32 10.56 2.72
N SER A 228 -19.44 11.28 2.81
CA SER A 228 -20.63 11.10 1.95
C SER A 228 -20.43 11.59 0.52
N GLY A 229 -19.37 12.35 0.24
CA GLY A 229 -19.16 13.07 -1.01
C GLY A 229 -19.84 14.46 -1.05
N ASP A 230 -20.47 14.90 0.06
CA ASP A 230 -21.03 16.24 0.15
C ASP A 230 -19.93 17.28 0.36
N VAL A 231 -20.07 18.44 -0.28
CA VAL A 231 -19.22 19.60 -0.04
C VAL A 231 -19.76 20.38 1.15
N LEU A 232 -19.02 20.38 2.26
CA LEU A 232 -19.41 21.09 3.48
C LEU A 232 -19.18 22.61 3.36
N ALA A 233 -18.08 22.98 2.72
CA ALA A 233 -17.73 24.35 2.44
C ALA A 233 -16.77 24.41 1.24
N SER A 234 -16.88 25.44 0.43
CA SER A 234 -15.95 25.73 -0.66
C SER A 234 -15.87 27.23 -0.93
N LEU A 235 -14.73 27.64 -1.50
CA LEU A 235 -14.49 29.00 -1.96
C LEU A 235 -14.10 28.92 -3.44
N GLY A 236 -14.90 29.44 -4.33
CA GLY A 236 -14.61 29.40 -5.77
C GLY A 236 -13.24 29.97 -6.13
N GLY A 237 -13.18 30.91 -7.07
CA GLY A 237 -11.90 31.55 -7.46
C GLY A 237 -11.40 32.65 -6.51
N GLU A 238 -12.18 33.08 -5.52
CA GLU A 238 -11.90 34.26 -4.69
C GLU A 238 -10.78 34.02 -3.67
N VAL A 239 -10.07 35.08 -3.26
CA VAL A 239 -9.12 35.06 -2.14
C VAL A 239 -9.89 35.03 -0.83
N GLY A 240 -9.57 34.10 0.06
CA GLY A 240 -10.28 33.99 1.34
C GLY A 240 -9.94 32.73 2.13
N THR A 241 -10.79 32.42 3.08
CA THR A 241 -10.71 31.21 3.91
C THR A 241 -11.96 30.36 3.78
N VAL A 242 -11.77 29.04 3.78
CA VAL A 242 -12.85 28.04 3.84
C VAL A 242 -12.86 27.43 5.23
N THR A 243 -14.00 27.49 5.90
CA THR A 243 -14.14 26.95 7.26
C THR A 243 -15.32 25.99 7.36
N ALA A 244 -15.13 24.91 8.09
CA ALA A 244 -16.22 24.01 8.50
C ALA A 244 -15.86 23.33 9.83
N GLU A 245 -16.89 22.90 10.54
CA GLU A 245 -16.71 22.03 11.71
C GLU A 245 -17.02 20.58 11.33
N ILE A 246 -16.14 19.65 11.68
CA ILE A 246 -16.28 18.23 11.37
C ILE A 246 -16.07 17.35 12.60
N ASP A 247 -16.65 16.16 12.60
CA ASP A 247 -16.21 15.05 13.43
C ASP A 247 -15.25 14.20 12.60
N PRO A 248 -13.92 14.24 12.85
CA PRO A 248 -12.94 13.58 12.01
C PRO A 248 -13.13 12.06 11.96
N HIS A 249 -13.77 11.48 12.98
CA HIS A 249 -14.01 10.03 13.04
C HIS A 249 -15.34 9.61 12.40
N ALA A 250 -16.18 10.56 12.01
CA ALA A 250 -17.43 10.24 11.32
C ALA A 250 -17.15 9.58 9.97
N LYS A 251 -17.87 8.49 9.72
CA LYS A 251 -17.82 7.74 8.47
C LYS A 251 -19.19 7.74 7.80
N TYR A 252 -19.20 7.74 6.48
CA TYR A 252 -20.44 7.59 5.75
C TYR A 252 -20.95 6.15 5.88
N VAL A 253 -22.12 6.01 6.49
CA VAL A 253 -22.80 4.74 6.72
C VAL A 253 -24.09 4.73 5.90
N LYS A 254 -24.32 3.65 5.16
CA LYS A 254 -25.52 3.49 4.34
C LYS A 254 -26.14 2.12 4.49
N ALA A 255 -27.43 1.99 4.17
CA ALA A 255 -28.11 0.72 4.13
C ALA A 255 -27.45 -0.20 3.07
N ALA A 256 -27.07 -1.41 3.48
CA ALA A 256 -26.41 -2.41 2.63
C ALA A 256 -27.41 -3.28 1.84
N GLY A 257 -28.60 -2.76 1.54
CA GLY A 257 -29.69 -3.43 0.83
C GLY A 257 -30.88 -3.77 1.72
N PHE A 258 -31.89 -4.46 1.18
CA PHE A 258 -33.16 -4.72 1.83
C PHE A 258 -32.99 -5.42 3.19
N GLY A 259 -33.38 -4.73 4.26
CA GLY A 259 -33.40 -5.29 5.62
C GLY A 259 -32.05 -5.61 6.27
N ARG A 260 -30.92 -5.24 5.65
CA ARG A 260 -29.59 -5.40 6.25
C ARG A 260 -29.24 -4.19 7.12
N ALA A 261 -28.44 -4.43 8.14
CA ALA A 261 -27.90 -3.34 8.97
C ALA A 261 -27.07 -2.37 8.12
N PRO A 262 -27.08 -1.06 8.44
CA PRO A 262 -26.19 -0.10 7.81
C PRO A 262 -24.74 -0.49 7.99
N ALA A 263 -23.92 -0.28 6.95
CA ALA A 263 -22.49 -0.54 6.94
C ALA A 263 -21.72 0.70 6.49
N ALA A 264 -20.50 0.85 6.97
CA ALA A 264 -19.61 1.89 6.48
C ALA A 264 -19.33 1.70 4.99
N HIS A 265 -19.35 2.81 4.23
CA HIS A 265 -19.26 2.74 2.77
C HIS A 265 -18.01 2.01 2.27
N TRP A 266 -16.87 2.21 2.91
CA TRP A 266 -15.62 1.52 2.53
C TRP A 266 -15.71 -0.01 2.67
N GLU A 267 -16.44 -0.53 3.66
CA GLU A 267 -16.69 -1.98 3.81
C GLU A 267 -17.49 -2.52 2.64
N TYR A 268 -18.48 -1.73 2.21
CA TYR A 268 -19.34 -2.08 1.10
C TYR A 268 -18.57 -2.14 -0.23
N THR A 269 -17.71 -1.14 -0.48
CA THR A 269 -16.90 -1.08 -1.70
C THR A 269 -15.82 -2.14 -1.71
N GLU A 270 -15.15 -2.38 -0.59
CA GLU A 270 -14.11 -3.41 -0.49
C GLU A 270 -14.69 -4.82 -0.63
N TYR A 271 -15.86 -5.08 -0.02
CA TYR A 271 -16.53 -6.36 -0.13
C TYR A 271 -17.03 -6.67 -1.56
N GLY A 272 -17.41 -5.65 -2.30
CA GLY A 272 -17.90 -5.77 -3.69
C GLY A 272 -16.80 -5.84 -4.74
N ARG A 273 -15.52 -5.78 -4.37
CA ARG A 273 -14.42 -5.84 -5.33
C ARG A 273 -14.37 -7.17 -6.07
N ASN A 274 -14.07 -7.09 -7.37
CA ASN A 274 -13.80 -8.25 -8.21
C ASN A 274 -12.38 -8.19 -8.80
N PRO A 275 -11.35 -8.58 -8.04
CA PRO A 275 -9.96 -8.45 -8.46
C PRO A 275 -9.64 -9.24 -9.74
N ARG A 276 -10.36 -10.32 -10.04
CA ARG A 276 -10.17 -11.08 -11.29
C ARG A 276 -10.50 -10.26 -12.53
N GLN A 277 -11.45 -9.33 -12.44
CA GLN A 277 -11.84 -8.48 -13.56
C GLN A 277 -10.95 -7.25 -13.72
N TYR A 278 -10.37 -6.74 -12.63
CA TYR A 278 -9.65 -5.46 -12.64
C TYR A 278 -8.15 -5.61 -12.90
N ARG A 279 -7.55 -6.75 -12.54
CA ARG A 279 -6.10 -6.95 -12.54
C ARG A 279 -5.39 -6.72 -13.86
N PRO A 280 -5.90 -7.12 -15.03
CA PRO A 280 -5.23 -6.81 -16.28
C PRO A 280 -5.18 -5.32 -16.61
N SER A 281 -5.99 -4.50 -15.94
CA SER A 281 -6.24 -3.10 -16.30
C SER A 281 -5.55 -2.08 -15.40
N GLY A 282 -4.76 -2.53 -14.40
CA GLY A 282 -4.07 -1.60 -13.49
C GLY A 282 -3.88 -2.14 -12.07
N PRO A 283 -3.33 -1.34 -11.15
CA PRO A 283 -3.03 -1.73 -9.78
C PRO A 283 -4.33 -1.91 -8.99
N SER A 284 -4.91 -3.10 -9.05
CA SER A 284 -6.06 -3.45 -8.22
C SER A 284 -5.62 -4.24 -7.00
N THR A 285 -6.13 -3.86 -5.84
CA THR A 285 -5.96 -4.64 -4.62
C THR A 285 -6.96 -5.79 -4.60
N VAL A 286 -6.58 -6.93 -4.01
CA VAL A 286 -7.51 -8.01 -3.71
C VAL A 286 -8.16 -7.78 -2.34
N PRO A 287 -9.33 -8.38 -2.06
CA PRO A 287 -9.87 -8.42 -0.71
C PRO A 287 -8.89 -9.04 0.29
N GLU A 288 -9.06 -8.76 1.58
CA GLU A 288 -8.32 -9.41 2.65
C GLU A 288 -8.49 -10.93 2.57
N ASP A 289 -7.48 -11.72 2.99
CA ASP A 289 -7.48 -13.19 2.91
C ASP A 289 -8.77 -13.82 3.44
N ARG A 290 -9.23 -13.37 4.60
CA ARG A 290 -10.48 -13.88 5.22
C ARG A 290 -11.76 -13.60 4.42
N ARG A 291 -11.71 -12.65 3.46
CA ARG A 291 -12.84 -12.24 2.61
C ARG A 291 -12.77 -12.81 1.20
N MET A 292 -11.64 -13.39 0.85
CA MET A 292 -11.47 -14.05 -0.44
C MET A 292 -12.28 -15.34 -0.50
N PRO A 293 -12.95 -15.63 -1.63
CA PRO A 293 -13.68 -16.87 -1.77
C PRO A 293 -12.75 -18.09 -1.80
N TYR A 294 -13.29 -19.23 -1.45
CA TYR A 294 -12.70 -20.55 -1.67
C TYR A 294 -13.59 -21.34 -2.64
N PRO A 295 -13.05 -22.33 -3.37
CA PRO A 295 -11.65 -22.76 -3.38
C PRO A 295 -10.73 -21.79 -4.15
N ARG A 296 -9.41 -21.85 -3.86
CA ARG A 296 -8.36 -21.04 -4.51
C ARG A 296 -7.33 -21.89 -5.21
N ILE A 297 -6.65 -21.28 -6.18
CA ILE A 297 -5.43 -21.81 -6.75
C ILE A 297 -4.28 -20.87 -6.42
N CYS A 298 -3.28 -21.40 -5.72
CA CYS A 298 -2.06 -20.70 -5.34
C CYS A 298 -0.94 -21.03 -6.33
N ALA A 299 -0.31 -20.01 -6.91
CA ALA A 299 0.84 -20.20 -7.79
C ALA A 299 2.10 -20.45 -6.94
N HIS A 300 2.53 -21.73 -6.88
CA HIS A 300 3.68 -22.21 -6.13
C HIS A 300 4.98 -21.64 -6.70
N ARG A 301 5.69 -20.81 -5.93
CA ARG A 301 6.86 -20.04 -6.35
C ARG A 301 6.59 -19.16 -7.59
N GLY A 302 5.32 -18.74 -7.77
CA GLY A 302 4.83 -18.08 -8.96
C GLY A 302 4.43 -19.06 -10.09
N PHE A 303 4.31 -18.58 -11.33
CA PHE A 303 4.06 -19.43 -12.51
C PHE A 303 5.39 -19.99 -13.01
N ASN A 304 5.95 -20.93 -12.26
CA ASN A 304 7.33 -21.39 -12.42
C ASN A 304 7.56 -22.32 -13.61
N THR A 305 6.51 -22.77 -14.30
CA THR A 305 6.66 -23.52 -15.56
C THR A 305 6.99 -22.62 -16.76
N ILE A 306 6.84 -21.31 -16.64
CA ILE A 306 7.13 -20.35 -17.73
C ILE A 306 8.21 -19.32 -17.40
N ALA A 307 8.54 -19.13 -16.12
CA ALA A 307 9.55 -18.19 -15.63
C ALA A 307 10.30 -18.76 -14.43
N PRO A 308 11.50 -18.25 -14.09
CA PRO A 308 12.26 -18.73 -12.94
C PRO A 308 11.44 -18.69 -11.65
N GLU A 309 11.47 -19.78 -10.88
CA GLU A 309 10.79 -19.85 -9.57
C GLU A 309 11.26 -18.73 -8.63
N ASN A 310 10.38 -18.31 -7.71
CA ASN A 310 10.71 -17.29 -6.70
C ASN A 310 11.21 -15.97 -7.31
N SER A 311 10.63 -15.56 -8.45
CA SER A 311 11.05 -14.37 -9.20
C SER A 311 9.88 -13.46 -9.56
N LEU A 312 10.14 -12.16 -9.77
CA LEU A 312 9.12 -11.21 -10.23
C LEU A 312 8.47 -11.61 -11.56
N PRO A 313 9.18 -12.11 -12.58
CA PRO A 313 8.53 -12.64 -13.78
C PRO A 313 7.54 -13.76 -13.51
N ALA A 314 7.87 -14.72 -12.62
CA ALA A 314 6.96 -15.81 -12.27
C ALA A 314 5.74 -15.32 -11.49
N PHE A 315 5.94 -14.43 -10.50
CA PHE A 315 4.84 -13.84 -9.74
C PHE A 315 3.97 -12.94 -10.61
N GLY A 316 4.58 -12.07 -11.43
CA GLY A 316 3.87 -11.19 -12.35
C GLY A 316 3.04 -11.95 -13.37
N ALA A 317 3.58 -13.05 -13.92
CA ALA A 317 2.84 -13.93 -14.82
C ALA A 317 1.62 -14.57 -14.13
N ALA A 318 1.79 -15.09 -12.91
CA ALA A 318 0.69 -15.66 -12.12
C ALA A 318 -0.41 -14.61 -11.86
N VAL A 319 -0.03 -13.42 -11.41
CA VAL A 319 -0.98 -12.31 -11.16
C VAL A 319 -1.67 -11.86 -12.44
N ALA A 320 -0.95 -11.74 -13.56
CA ALA A 320 -1.52 -11.38 -14.86
C ALA A 320 -2.54 -12.42 -15.37
N MET A 321 -2.30 -13.70 -15.06
CA MET A 321 -3.25 -14.79 -15.35
C MET A 321 -4.43 -14.86 -14.37
N GLY A 322 -4.46 -14.00 -13.35
CA GLY A 322 -5.54 -13.89 -12.39
C GLY A 322 -5.33 -14.72 -11.11
N ALA A 323 -4.10 -15.09 -10.78
CA ALA A 323 -3.82 -15.76 -9.51
C ALA A 323 -4.23 -14.87 -8.33
N GLU A 324 -5.02 -15.41 -7.43
CA GLU A 324 -5.48 -14.73 -6.22
C GLU A 324 -4.50 -14.93 -5.06
N GLU A 325 -3.66 -15.96 -5.18
CA GLU A 325 -2.69 -16.36 -4.19
C GLU A 325 -1.38 -16.80 -4.87
N ILE A 326 -0.25 -16.37 -4.32
CA ILE A 326 1.09 -16.84 -4.68
C ILE A 326 1.78 -17.39 -3.44
N GLU A 327 2.67 -18.33 -3.65
CA GLU A 327 3.53 -18.85 -2.60
C GLU A 327 4.98 -18.57 -2.96
N PHE A 328 5.81 -18.30 -1.95
CA PHE A 328 7.24 -18.12 -2.07
C PHE A 328 7.97 -18.41 -0.76
N ASP A 329 9.24 -18.73 -0.90
CA ASP A 329 10.11 -19.17 0.17
C ASP A 329 11.07 -18.06 0.61
N LEU A 330 11.26 -17.85 1.91
CA LEU A 330 12.15 -16.81 2.43
C LEU A 330 13.33 -17.38 3.24
N TRP A 331 14.50 -16.84 2.95
CA TRP A 331 15.76 -17.06 3.69
C TRP A 331 16.40 -15.73 4.08
N GLU A 332 17.32 -15.79 5.04
CA GLU A 332 18.17 -14.68 5.45
C GLU A 332 19.59 -14.86 4.91
N THR A 333 20.18 -13.79 4.36
CA THR A 333 21.57 -13.71 3.91
C THR A 333 22.55 -13.45 5.07
N ALA A 334 23.87 -13.49 4.79
CA ALA A 334 24.90 -13.19 5.78
C ALA A 334 24.86 -11.74 6.32
N ASP A 335 24.38 -10.79 5.52
CA ASP A 335 24.19 -9.38 5.85
C ASP A 335 22.74 -9.05 6.25
N HIS A 336 21.99 -10.08 6.62
CA HIS A 336 20.64 -9.96 7.19
C HIS A 336 19.54 -9.45 6.26
N GLU A 337 19.75 -9.49 4.94
CA GLU A 337 18.67 -9.25 3.98
C GLU A 337 17.77 -10.48 3.84
N ILE A 338 16.49 -10.24 3.54
CA ILE A 338 15.50 -11.30 3.36
C ILE A 338 15.28 -11.49 1.87
N VAL A 339 15.54 -12.71 1.38
CA VAL A 339 15.51 -13.04 -0.04
C VAL A 339 14.58 -14.22 -0.33
N SER A 340 14.07 -14.27 -1.56
CA SER A 340 13.19 -15.35 -2.02
C SER A 340 14.01 -16.41 -2.75
N LEU A 341 14.04 -17.63 -2.18
CA LEU A 341 14.78 -18.78 -2.69
C LEU A 341 14.21 -20.06 -2.06
N HIS A 342 14.02 -21.13 -2.84
CA HIS A 342 13.51 -22.38 -2.26
C HIS A 342 14.57 -23.15 -1.49
N ASP A 343 15.65 -23.57 -2.18
CA ASP A 343 16.71 -24.33 -1.57
C ASP A 343 17.66 -23.37 -0.85
N ALA A 344 18.16 -23.78 0.30
CA ALA A 344 19.20 -23.04 0.99
C ALA A 344 20.50 -22.95 0.16
N ASN A 345 20.73 -23.93 -0.74
CA ASN A 345 21.87 -24.00 -1.63
C ASN A 345 21.57 -23.33 -2.97
N LEU A 346 22.51 -22.53 -3.47
CA LEU A 346 22.37 -21.72 -4.70
C LEU A 346 22.48 -22.55 -5.99
N ASP A 347 23.05 -23.75 -5.93
CA ASP A 347 23.56 -24.49 -7.10
C ASP A 347 22.47 -24.84 -8.12
N ARG A 348 21.23 -25.08 -7.69
CA ARG A 348 20.16 -25.49 -8.59
C ARG A 348 19.65 -24.37 -9.47
N VAL A 349 19.49 -23.16 -8.93
CA VAL A 349 18.77 -22.07 -9.57
C VAL A 349 19.67 -20.90 -10.00
N SER A 350 20.96 -20.89 -9.61
CA SER A 350 21.86 -19.79 -9.95
C SER A 350 23.21 -20.28 -10.50
N THR A 351 24.02 -19.35 -10.99
CA THR A 351 25.42 -19.60 -11.37
C THR A 351 26.35 -19.62 -10.15
N GLY A 352 25.84 -19.28 -8.96
CA GLY A 352 26.56 -19.35 -7.70
C GLY A 352 26.55 -20.76 -7.10
N SER A 353 27.26 -20.92 -5.97
CA SER A 353 27.32 -22.14 -5.18
C SER A 353 27.40 -21.83 -3.69
N GLY A 354 27.14 -22.81 -2.84
CA GLY A 354 27.13 -22.65 -1.39
C GLY A 354 25.77 -22.28 -0.81
N TYR A 355 25.74 -22.01 0.48
CA TYR A 355 24.47 -21.73 1.18
C TYR A 355 24.18 -20.24 1.24
N ILE A 356 22.90 -19.86 1.12
CA ILE A 356 22.45 -18.48 1.09
C ILE A 356 22.92 -17.64 2.30
N TRP A 357 22.98 -18.23 3.48
CA TRP A 357 23.45 -17.56 4.70
C TRP A 357 24.98 -17.37 4.79
N GLU A 358 25.73 -17.85 3.79
CA GLU A 358 27.17 -17.62 3.64
C GLU A 358 27.46 -16.41 2.72
N HIS A 359 26.44 -15.87 2.07
CA HIS A 359 26.53 -14.80 1.09
C HIS A 359 25.90 -13.51 1.57
N THR A 360 26.55 -12.39 1.24
CA THR A 360 25.95 -11.04 1.33
C THR A 360 25.24 -10.69 0.03
N MET A 361 24.35 -9.70 0.04
CA MET A 361 23.71 -9.20 -1.18
C MET A 361 24.74 -8.72 -2.21
N GLU A 362 25.86 -8.12 -1.77
CA GLU A 362 26.94 -7.73 -2.65
C GLU A 362 27.55 -8.95 -3.38
N SER A 363 27.83 -10.04 -2.66
CA SER A 363 28.36 -11.26 -3.28
C SER A 363 27.34 -11.95 -4.20
N LEU A 364 26.06 -11.94 -3.84
CA LEU A 364 24.96 -12.50 -4.63
C LEU A 364 24.73 -11.74 -5.95
N ALA A 365 25.08 -10.45 -6.00
CA ALA A 365 24.97 -9.64 -7.21
C ALA A 365 25.85 -10.13 -8.38
N ALA A 366 26.88 -10.95 -8.10
CA ALA A 366 27.73 -11.58 -9.12
C ALA A 366 27.09 -12.82 -9.77
N PHE A 367 25.98 -13.34 -9.22
CA PHE A 367 25.36 -14.57 -9.70
C PHE A 367 24.10 -14.30 -10.52
N ASP A 368 23.86 -15.15 -11.50
CA ASP A 368 22.68 -15.11 -12.36
C ASP A 368 21.67 -16.15 -11.89
N PHE A 369 20.47 -15.69 -11.49
CA PHE A 369 19.36 -16.51 -10.99
C PHE A 369 18.32 -16.85 -12.06
N GLY A 370 18.56 -16.51 -13.31
CA GLY A 370 17.61 -16.75 -14.41
C GLY A 370 18.13 -17.65 -15.52
N VAL A 371 19.45 -17.64 -15.78
CA VAL A 371 20.03 -18.29 -16.94
C VAL A 371 19.79 -19.80 -16.99
N LYS A 372 19.68 -20.47 -15.84
CA LYS A 372 19.39 -21.92 -15.75
C LYS A 372 17.96 -22.27 -16.17
N THR A 373 17.03 -21.36 -16.08
CA THR A 373 15.66 -21.54 -16.62
C THR A 373 15.64 -21.32 -18.12
N GLY A 374 16.45 -20.37 -18.62
CA GLY A 374 16.58 -20.14 -20.05
C GLY A 374 17.28 -18.82 -20.38
N PRO A 375 17.82 -18.67 -21.60
CA PRO A 375 18.59 -17.49 -21.99
C PRO A 375 17.79 -16.18 -21.96
N ALA A 376 16.47 -16.26 -22.08
CA ALA A 376 15.59 -15.09 -21.97
C ALA A 376 15.59 -14.45 -20.56
N PHE A 377 16.03 -15.19 -19.54
CA PHE A 377 16.07 -14.75 -18.16
C PHE A 377 17.51 -14.50 -17.67
N ALA A 378 18.51 -14.55 -18.57
CA ALA A 378 19.90 -14.29 -18.20
C ALA A 378 20.08 -12.87 -17.63
N GLY A 379 20.92 -12.75 -16.60
CA GLY A 379 21.18 -11.51 -15.90
C GLY A 379 20.20 -11.20 -14.75
N MET A 380 19.30 -12.12 -14.41
CA MET A 380 18.40 -11.91 -13.26
C MET A 380 19.16 -12.00 -11.94
N ARG A 381 18.84 -11.07 -11.04
CA ARG A 381 19.33 -11.06 -9.65
C ARG A 381 18.39 -11.86 -8.75
N ILE A 382 18.90 -12.27 -7.58
CA ILE A 382 18.04 -12.78 -6.51
C ILE A 382 17.04 -11.71 -6.09
N LEU A 383 15.83 -12.13 -5.75
CA LEU A 383 14.73 -11.23 -5.41
C LEU A 383 14.66 -11.02 -3.89
N CYS A 384 14.68 -9.76 -3.44
CA CYS A 384 14.47 -9.42 -2.04
C CYS A 384 12.99 -9.45 -1.67
N PHE A 385 12.68 -9.78 -0.42
CA PHE A 385 11.31 -9.76 0.10
C PHE A 385 10.68 -8.36 0.02
N ARG A 386 11.47 -7.32 0.26
CA ARG A 386 11.02 -5.94 0.07
C ARG A 386 10.50 -5.69 -1.36
N GLU A 387 11.22 -6.15 -2.39
CA GLU A 387 10.81 -5.98 -3.79
C GLU A 387 9.51 -6.74 -4.11
N ILE A 388 9.29 -7.91 -3.49
CA ILE A 388 8.01 -8.64 -3.61
C ILE A 388 6.87 -7.77 -3.05
N LEU A 389 7.06 -7.22 -1.85
CA LEU A 389 6.06 -6.38 -1.21
C LEU A 389 5.81 -5.08 -1.99
N GLU A 390 6.86 -4.41 -2.47
CA GLU A 390 6.75 -3.20 -3.29
C GLU A 390 5.87 -3.39 -4.53
N LYS A 391 5.98 -4.53 -5.17
CA LYS A 391 5.27 -4.81 -6.43
C LYS A 391 3.92 -5.48 -6.23
N LEU A 392 3.76 -6.28 -5.17
CA LEU A 392 2.64 -7.22 -5.07
C LEU A 392 1.84 -7.12 -3.77
N ALA A 393 2.31 -6.34 -2.78
CA ALA A 393 1.57 -6.18 -1.53
C ALA A 393 0.12 -5.75 -1.82
N CYS A 394 -0.82 -6.47 -1.20
CA CYS A 394 -2.25 -6.21 -1.37
C CYS A 394 -2.84 -6.44 -2.77
N GLN A 395 -2.04 -6.84 -3.75
CA GLN A 395 -2.52 -7.23 -5.09
C GLN A 395 -2.76 -8.72 -5.23
N VAL A 396 -2.27 -9.50 -4.27
CA VAL A 396 -2.39 -10.95 -4.22
C VAL A 396 -2.28 -11.38 -2.76
N VAL A 397 -2.92 -12.48 -2.38
CA VAL A 397 -2.66 -13.12 -1.08
C VAL A 397 -1.32 -13.84 -1.15
N MET A 398 -0.50 -13.69 -0.12
CA MET A 398 0.84 -14.25 -0.07
C MET A 398 0.92 -15.39 0.96
N ASN A 399 1.19 -16.59 0.49
CA ASN A 399 1.62 -17.72 1.30
C ASN A 399 3.14 -17.59 1.52
N VAL A 400 3.54 -17.10 2.67
CA VAL A 400 4.94 -16.81 2.99
C VAL A 400 5.55 -18.02 3.69
N HIS A 401 6.31 -18.82 2.96
CA HIS A 401 7.01 -19.96 3.52
C HIS A 401 8.29 -19.51 4.23
N VAL A 402 8.24 -19.54 5.55
CA VAL A 402 9.38 -19.18 6.41
C VAL A 402 10.28 -20.39 6.56
N LYS A 403 11.40 -20.37 5.84
CA LYS A 403 12.38 -21.45 5.85
C LYS A 403 13.22 -21.45 7.14
N SER A 404 13.59 -22.63 7.59
CA SER A 404 14.51 -22.86 8.70
C SER A 404 15.65 -23.80 8.28
N ARG A 405 16.78 -23.70 8.97
CA ARG A 405 17.93 -24.57 8.68
C ARG A 405 17.69 -26.01 9.12
N ASP A 406 16.80 -26.17 10.08
CA ASP A 406 16.30 -27.46 10.58
C ASP A 406 14.84 -27.32 11.00
N ASP A 407 14.19 -28.42 11.32
CA ASP A 407 12.76 -28.49 11.63
C ASP A 407 12.45 -28.45 13.15
N GLU A 408 13.46 -28.22 14.01
CA GLU A 408 13.31 -28.34 15.47
C GLU A 408 13.63 -27.03 16.21
N HIS A 409 14.56 -26.23 15.70
CA HIS A 409 15.04 -25.04 16.42
C HIS A 409 14.34 -23.76 15.99
N PRO A 410 14.16 -22.82 16.94
CA PRO A 410 13.61 -21.51 16.64
C PRO A 410 14.56 -20.70 15.74
N LEU A 411 13.99 -19.76 15.01
CA LEU A 411 14.75 -18.77 14.21
C LEU A 411 15.17 -17.57 15.07
N PRO A 412 16.21 -16.81 14.64
CA PRO A 412 16.54 -15.53 15.30
C PRO A 412 15.34 -14.58 15.29
N GLU A 413 14.97 -14.04 16.46
CA GLU A 413 13.81 -13.13 16.56
C GLU A 413 14.00 -11.86 15.73
N GLU A 414 15.23 -11.37 15.59
CA GLU A 414 15.53 -10.21 14.77
C GLU A 414 15.15 -10.44 13.29
N TYR A 415 15.41 -11.64 12.76
CA TYR A 415 14.98 -12.02 11.40
C TYR A 415 13.45 -11.98 11.28
N LEU A 416 12.74 -12.63 12.20
CA LEU A 416 11.28 -12.65 12.18
C LEU A 416 10.69 -11.24 12.36
N ASN A 417 11.25 -10.42 13.24
CA ASN A 417 10.81 -9.04 13.45
C ASN A 417 11.03 -8.16 12.21
N ARG A 418 12.14 -8.33 11.47
CA ARG A 418 12.37 -7.62 10.21
C ARG A 418 11.34 -8.04 9.16
N MET A 419 11.07 -9.33 9.02
CA MET A 419 10.07 -9.86 8.08
C MET A 419 8.67 -9.32 8.39
N ILE A 420 8.24 -9.39 9.66
CA ILE A 420 6.95 -8.87 10.11
C ILE A 420 6.89 -7.35 9.95
N GLY A 421 7.98 -6.65 10.25
CA GLY A 421 8.11 -5.20 10.07
C GLY A 421 7.90 -4.78 8.61
N LEU A 422 8.48 -5.49 7.66
CA LEU A 422 8.26 -5.27 6.22
C LEU A 422 6.80 -5.50 5.84
N ILE A 423 6.18 -6.60 6.26
CA ILE A 423 4.76 -6.88 5.98
C ILE A 423 3.87 -5.72 6.47
N ARG A 424 4.12 -5.22 7.68
CA ARG A 424 3.38 -4.10 8.28
C ARG A 424 3.65 -2.78 7.60
N GLN A 425 4.90 -2.52 7.20
CA GLN A 425 5.27 -1.33 6.44
C GLN A 425 4.45 -1.20 5.15
N PHE A 426 4.19 -2.32 4.47
CA PHE A 426 3.40 -2.36 3.24
C PHE A 426 1.91 -2.62 3.46
N GLY A 427 1.43 -2.68 4.70
CA GLY A 427 0.02 -2.92 5.04
C GLY A 427 -0.52 -4.26 4.55
N ALA A 428 0.36 -5.27 4.45
CA ALA A 428 0.04 -6.56 3.84
C ALA A 428 -0.36 -7.65 4.85
N GLU A 429 -0.46 -7.34 6.14
CA GLU A 429 -0.75 -8.30 7.22
C GLU A 429 -2.06 -9.06 7.05
N LYS A 430 -3.03 -8.46 6.36
CA LYS A 430 -4.31 -9.10 6.05
C LYS A 430 -4.35 -9.80 4.68
N HIS A 431 -3.25 -9.71 3.94
CA HIS A 431 -3.08 -10.29 2.60
C HIS A 431 -1.95 -11.32 2.57
N CYS A 432 -1.55 -11.80 3.72
CA CYS A 432 -0.59 -12.88 3.83
C CYS A 432 -0.92 -13.81 4.98
N TYR A 433 -0.29 -14.95 4.95
CA TYR A 433 -0.17 -15.86 6.07
C TYR A 433 1.20 -16.54 6.04
N PHE A 434 1.70 -16.90 7.21
CA PHE A 434 2.97 -17.61 7.32
C PHE A 434 2.75 -19.12 7.19
N MET A 435 3.60 -19.79 6.43
CA MET A 435 3.68 -21.25 6.42
C MET A 435 5.03 -21.70 6.98
N SER A 436 5.02 -22.68 7.84
CA SER A 436 6.22 -23.37 8.29
C SER A 436 5.91 -24.81 8.69
N GLY A 437 6.84 -25.70 8.45
CA GLY A 437 6.83 -27.02 9.01
C GLY A 437 7.37 -27.05 10.44
N ASN A 438 8.24 -26.15 10.83
CA ASN A 438 8.90 -26.11 12.13
C ASN A 438 7.94 -25.59 13.22
N PRO A 439 7.56 -26.42 14.25
CA PRO A 439 6.68 -26.01 15.33
C PRO A 439 7.19 -24.83 16.15
N ALA A 440 8.50 -24.76 16.40
CA ALA A 440 9.09 -23.67 17.16
C ALA A 440 8.95 -22.32 16.42
N VAL A 441 9.07 -22.33 15.10
CA VAL A 441 8.85 -21.12 14.26
C VAL A 441 7.38 -20.72 14.26
N LEU A 442 6.45 -21.69 14.21
CA LEU A 442 5.00 -21.40 14.32
C LEU A 442 4.65 -20.72 15.64
N ASP A 443 5.21 -21.18 16.75
CA ASP A 443 5.01 -20.58 18.06
C ASP A 443 5.61 -19.17 18.16
N GLN A 444 6.82 -18.96 17.62
CA GLN A 444 7.44 -17.64 17.56
C GLN A 444 6.58 -16.64 16.76
N LEU A 445 6.14 -17.03 15.56
CA LEU A 445 5.28 -16.21 14.71
C LEU A 445 3.94 -15.90 15.39
N GLY A 446 3.36 -16.88 16.12
CA GLY A 446 2.14 -16.66 16.87
C GLY A 446 2.27 -15.64 18.00
N ARG A 447 3.44 -15.58 18.62
CA ARG A 447 3.75 -14.62 19.67
C ARG A 447 4.08 -13.22 19.10
N LEU A 448 4.85 -13.17 18.02
CA LEU A 448 5.35 -11.90 17.43
C LEU A 448 4.30 -11.20 16.55
N ALA A 449 3.44 -11.97 15.87
CA ALA A 449 2.42 -11.45 14.97
C ALA A 449 1.11 -12.26 15.05
N PRO A 450 0.38 -12.19 16.19
CA PRO A 450 -0.84 -12.98 16.40
C PRO A 450 -1.98 -12.61 15.44
N ASP A 451 -1.90 -11.44 14.82
CA ASP A 451 -2.84 -10.91 13.83
C ASP A 451 -2.63 -11.47 12.40
N ILE A 452 -1.48 -12.08 12.13
CA ILE A 452 -1.20 -12.73 10.84
C ILE A 452 -1.46 -14.23 10.95
N PRO A 453 -2.33 -14.81 10.10
CA PRO A 453 -2.64 -16.24 10.15
C PRO A 453 -1.40 -17.11 9.91
N ARG A 454 -1.42 -18.32 10.44
CA ARG A 454 -0.36 -19.32 10.27
C ARG A 454 -0.92 -20.60 9.65
N CYS A 455 -0.08 -21.27 8.88
CA CYS A 455 -0.35 -22.55 8.23
C CYS A 455 0.68 -23.58 8.70
N ALA A 456 0.24 -24.67 9.26
CA ALA A 456 1.09 -25.78 9.68
C ALA A 456 1.43 -26.68 8.48
N GLY A 457 2.70 -26.80 8.14
CA GLY A 457 3.21 -27.71 7.11
C GLY A 457 3.48 -29.12 7.65
N ALA A 458 3.66 -30.07 6.73
CA ALA A 458 3.77 -31.51 7.02
C ALA A 458 5.17 -31.96 7.46
N ASP A 459 6.22 -31.17 7.29
CA ASP A 459 7.64 -31.54 7.60
C ASP A 459 8.08 -32.90 7.02
N GLY A 460 7.47 -33.31 5.92
CA GLY A 460 7.71 -34.64 5.34
C GLY A 460 6.98 -35.80 6.03
N ASP A 461 6.36 -35.60 7.19
CA ASP A 461 5.55 -36.61 7.86
C ASP A 461 4.16 -36.74 7.22
N VAL A 462 4.05 -37.65 6.28
CA VAL A 462 2.79 -37.93 5.55
C VAL A 462 1.74 -38.71 6.35
N HIS A 463 2.09 -39.17 7.53
CA HIS A 463 1.19 -39.92 8.44
C HIS A 463 0.85 -39.12 9.70
N GLY A 464 1.43 -37.93 9.87
CA GLY A 464 1.23 -37.05 11.02
C GLY A 464 -0.17 -36.46 11.08
N ASP A 465 -0.62 -36.16 12.28
CA ASP A 465 -1.89 -35.46 12.51
C ASP A 465 -1.66 -33.93 12.41
N LEU A 466 -1.85 -33.40 11.21
CA LEU A 466 -1.70 -31.97 10.94
C LEU A 466 -2.76 -31.10 11.62
N VAL A 467 -3.96 -31.64 11.84
CA VAL A 467 -5.02 -30.93 12.54
C VAL A 467 -4.63 -30.74 14.00
N LYS A 468 -4.12 -31.80 14.63
CA LYS A 468 -3.58 -31.69 15.99
C LYS A 468 -2.43 -30.67 16.06
N LYS A 469 -1.48 -30.74 15.13
CA LYS A 469 -0.38 -29.77 15.04
C LYS A 469 -0.91 -28.33 14.91
N ALA A 470 -1.88 -28.08 14.04
CA ALA A 470 -2.48 -26.77 13.86
C ALA A 470 -3.16 -26.25 15.13
N LEU A 471 -3.88 -27.11 15.86
CA LEU A 471 -4.54 -26.78 17.12
C LEU A 471 -3.52 -26.47 18.22
N ASP A 472 -2.50 -27.31 18.37
CA ASP A 472 -1.44 -27.15 19.38
C ASP A 472 -0.68 -25.83 19.20
N HIS A 473 -0.48 -25.37 17.95
CA HIS A 473 0.27 -24.15 17.61
C HIS A 473 -0.62 -22.97 17.16
N GLY A 474 -1.96 -23.08 17.29
CA GLY A 474 -2.91 -22.01 16.97
C GLY A 474 -2.89 -21.58 15.51
N CYS A 475 -2.74 -22.51 14.57
CA CYS A 475 -2.73 -22.24 13.14
C CYS A 475 -4.13 -22.20 12.55
N ALA A 476 -4.38 -21.27 11.63
CA ALA A 476 -5.66 -21.14 10.93
C ALA A 476 -5.75 -22.03 9.68
N LYS A 477 -4.63 -22.58 9.24
CA LYS A 477 -4.53 -23.42 8.05
C LYS A 477 -3.62 -24.62 8.31
N ILE A 478 -3.83 -25.70 7.53
CA ILE A 478 -2.87 -26.80 7.37
C ILE A 478 -2.48 -26.92 5.91
N GLN A 479 -1.29 -27.44 5.62
CA GLN A 479 -0.87 -27.75 4.26
C GLN A 479 -0.57 -29.23 4.14
N LEU A 480 -1.51 -29.96 3.52
CA LEU A 480 -1.31 -31.33 3.11
C LEU A 480 -0.27 -31.38 1.98
N PHE A 481 0.48 -32.45 1.93
CA PHE A 481 1.45 -32.74 0.89
C PHE A 481 0.91 -33.83 -0.03
N SER A 482 1.09 -33.74 -1.35
CA SER A 482 0.48 -34.69 -2.28
C SER A 482 0.72 -36.18 -1.95
N PRO A 483 1.86 -36.59 -1.35
CA PRO A 483 2.02 -37.96 -0.85
C PRO A 483 1.03 -38.39 0.19
N HIS A 484 0.39 -37.50 0.97
CA HIS A 484 -0.69 -37.85 1.90
C HIS A 484 -1.81 -38.60 1.17
N PHE A 485 -2.15 -38.14 -0.04
CA PHE A 485 -3.21 -38.72 -0.86
C PHE A 485 -2.79 -40.03 -1.55
N ARG A 486 -1.49 -40.29 -1.70
CA ARG A 486 -0.96 -41.50 -2.38
C ARG A 486 -0.59 -42.59 -1.41
N LEU A 487 -0.12 -42.25 -0.20
CA LEU A 487 0.44 -43.18 0.79
C LEU A 487 -0.51 -43.50 1.90
N ASN A 488 -1.63 -42.80 2.04
CA ASN A 488 -2.66 -43.05 3.04
C ASN A 488 -3.96 -43.54 2.38
N PRO A 489 -4.80 -44.30 3.12
CA PRO A 489 -6.15 -44.61 2.67
C PRO A 489 -6.96 -43.32 2.41
N PRO A 490 -7.81 -43.27 1.37
CA PRO A 490 -8.63 -42.10 1.06
C PRO A 490 -9.49 -41.59 2.23
N ASP A 491 -10.00 -42.48 3.06
CA ASP A 491 -10.79 -42.14 4.24
C ASP A 491 -9.95 -41.48 5.36
N TYR A 492 -8.66 -41.77 5.43
CA TYR A 492 -7.74 -41.08 6.36
C TYR A 492 -7.60 -39.59 5.99
N VAL A 493 -7.34 -39.31 4.72
CA VAL A 493 -7.16 -37.93 4.24
C VAL A 493 -8.48 -37.16 4.37
N GLN A 494 -9.60 -37.77 4.01
CA GLN A 494 -10.93 -37.18 4.17
C GLN A 494 -11.21 -36.82 5.64
N LYS A 495 -10.86 -37.69 6.57
CA LYS A 495 -11.02 -37.42 8.02
C LYS A 495 -10.17 -36.24 8.47
N GLN A 496 -8.96 -36.07 7.95
CA GLN A 496 -8.12 -34.89 8.24
C GLN A 496 -8.78 -33.61 7.73
N ILE A 497 -9.32 -33.60 6.50
CA ILE A 497 -10.02 -32.47 5.92
C ILE A 497 -11.27 -32.13 6.75
N ASP A 498 -12.11 -33.10 7.04
CA ASP A 498 -13.35 -32.93 7.81
C ASP A 498 -13.05 -32.42 9.24
N ALA A 499 -12.02 -32.96 9.89
CA ALA A 499 -11.59 -32.53 11.21
C ALA A 499 -11.05 -31.09 11.19
N ALA A 500 -10.27 -30.72 10.18
CA ALA A 500 -9.79 -29.34 9.99
C ALA A 500 -10.97 -28.36 9.88
N HIS A 501 -11.92 -28.65 9.01
CA HIS A 501 -13.12 -27.84 8.83
C HIS A 501 -14.00 -27.75 10.07
N ALA A 502 -14.15 -28.85 10.83
CA ALA A 502 -14.89 -28.86 12.09
C ALA A 502 -14.32 -27.89 13.13
N HIS A 503 -13.01 -27.58 13.04
CA HIS A 503 -12.32 -26.61 13.87
C HIS A 503 -12.14 -25.23 13.20
N GLY A 504 -12.74 -25.00 12.02
CA GLY A 504 -12.60 -23.76 11.26
C GLY A 504 -11.22 -23.56 10.63
N ILE A 505 -10.42 -24.64 10.54
CA ILE A 505 -9.08 -24.64 9.94
C ILE A 505 -9.21 -24.91 8.44
N ARG A 506 -8.56 -24.11 7.61
CA ARG A 506 -8.52 -24.28 6.15
C ARG A 506 -7.46 -25.27 5.72
N VAL A 507 -7.70 -25.92 4.59
CA VAL A 507 -6.84 -26.99 4.08
C VAL A 507 -6.20 -26.56 2.77
N ASN A 508 -4.89 -26.37 2.79
CA ASN A 508 -4.06 -26.21 1.60
C ASN A 508 -3.52 -27.58 1.17
N LEU A 509 -3.30 -27.75 -0.13
CA LEU A 509 -2.60 -28.90 -0.69
C LEU A 509 -1.37 -28.43 -1.50
N PHE A 510 -0.21 -28.86 -1.14
CA PHE A 510 1.02 -28.85 -1.93
C PHE A 510 1.25 -30.24 -2.53
N TYR A 511 1.22 -30.48 -3.80
CA TYR A 511 0.73 -29.71 -4.92
C TYR A 511 0.01 -30.60 -5.94
N SER A 512 -0.66 -29.99 -6.90
CA SER A 512 -1.14 -30.70 -8.09
C SER A 512 -0.97 -29.80 -9.32
N ASP A 513 -0.38 -30.36 -10.39
CA ASP A 513 -0.23 -29.72 -11.70
C ASP A 513 -1.18 -30.32 -12.75
N ASP A 514 -2.06 -31.22 -12.29
CA ASP A 514 -3.06 -31.87 -13.13
C ASP A 514 -4.46 -31.35 -12.83
N ARG A 515 -5.20 -30.99 -13.88
CA ARG A 515 -6.54 -30.42 -13.76
C ARG A 515 -7.55 -31.37 -13.14
N GLU A 516 -7.52 -32.64 -13.52
CA GLU A 516 -8.51 -33.63 -13.06
C GLU A 516 -8.19 -34.04 -11.62
N GLU A 517 -6.91 -34.18 -11.30
CA GLU A 517 -6.45 -34.44 -9.94
C GLU A 517 -6.82 -33.28 -9.00
N ALA A 518 -6.58 -32.03 -9.41
CA ALA A 518 -6.97 -30.85 -8.66
C ALA A 518 -8.49 -30.80 -8.42
N ALA A 519 -9.30 -31.06 -9.43
CA ALA A 519 -10.76 -31.10 -9.31
C ALA A 519 -11.22 -32.15 -8.29
N ARG A 520 -10.57 -33.33 -8.25
CA ARG A 520 -10.87 -34.35 -7.24
C ARG A 520 -10.56 -33.90 -5.82
N TYR A 521 -9.41 -33.23 -5.62
CA TYR A 521 -9.01 -32.73 -4.30
C TYR A 521 -9.94 -31.61 -3.82
N LEU A 522 -10.36 -30.73 -4.73
CA LEU A 522 -11.37 -29.72 -4.42
C LEU A 522 -12.71 -30.34 -4.02
N ALA A 523 -13.13 -31.40 -4.72
CA ALA A 523 -14.35 -32.14 -4.38
C ALA A 523 -14.26 -32.86 -3.00
N MET A 524 -13.07 -33.18 -2.50
CA MET A 524 -12.82 -33.68 -1.14
C MET A 524 -12.85 -32.58 -0.07
N GLY A 525 -12.90 -31.30 -0.45
CA GLY A 525 -12.93 -30.17 0.46
C GLY A 525 -11.59 -29.46 0.67
N VAL A 526 -10.58 -29.70 -0.19
CA VAL A 526 -9.36 -28.88 -0.16
C VAL A 526 -9.71 -27.45 -0.52
N ASP A 527 -9.31 -26.50 0.32
CA ASP A 527 -9.63 -25.08 0.16
C ASP A 527 -8.68 -24.37 -0.82
N THR A 528 -7.39 -24.71 -0.80
CA THR A 528 -6.38 -24.09 -1.69
C THR A 528 -5.47 -25.16 -2.28
N ILE A 529 -5.28 -25.14 -3.59
CA ILE A 529 -4.30 -26.00 -4.28
C ILE A 529 -3.12 -25.17 -4.75
N LEU A 530 -1.91 -25.54 -4.31
CA LEU A 530 -0.67 -25.01 -4.83
C LEU A 530 -0.34 -25.72 -6.14
N THR A 531 0.10 -24.98 -7.14
CA THR A 531 0.45 -25.53 -8.46
C THR A 531 1.63 -24.81 -9.10
N ASN A 532 2.44 -25.55 -9.85
CA ASN A 532 3.50 -25.00 -10.69
C ASN A 532 2.95 -24.46 -12.03
N ASP A 533 1.84 -25.04 -12.52
CA ASP A 533 1.16 -24.63 -13.76
C ASP A 533 -0.20 -23.98 -13.44
N TYR A 534 -0.15 -22.71 -13.10
CA TYR A 534 -1.35 -21.96 -12.72
C TYR A 534 -2.42 -21.98 -13.83
N ASN A 535 -2.03 -21.83 -15.11
CA ASN A 535 -3.00 -21.76 -16.20
C ASN A 535 -3.80 -23.06 -16.33
N ARG A 536 -3.12 -24.21 -16.25
CA ARG A 536 -3.74 -25.52 -16.39
C ARG A 536 -4.70 -25.83 -15.25
N VAL A 537 -4.28 -25.58 -14.01
CA VAL A 537 -5.05 -25.95 -12.81
C VAL A 537 -6.17 -24.94 -12.53
N SER A 538 -5.98 -23.64 -12.78
CA SER A 538 -7.03 -22.63 -12.57
C SER A 538 -8.31 -22.90 -13.39
N GLN A 539 -8.18 -23.60 -14.50
CA GLN A 539 -9.34 -24.02 -15.31
C GLN A 539 -10.22 -25.09 -14.61
N ALA A 540 -9.69 -25.82 -13.61
CA ALA A 540 -10.46 -26.76 -12.82
C ALA A 540 -11.54 -26.03 -11.99
N VAL A 541 -11.19 -24.93 -11.36
CA VAL A 541 -12.11 -24.10 -10.56
C VAL A 541 -13.14 -23.39 -11.42
N LYS A 542 -12.72 -22.86 -12.59
CA LYS A 542 -13.62 -22.14 -13.51
C LYS A 542 -14.72 -23.03 -14.10
N ALA A 543 -14.45 -24.31 -14.29
CA ALA A 543 -15.42 -25.25 -14.87
C ALA A 543 -16.55 -25.64 -13.89
N ASP A 544 -16.28 -25.63 -12.57
CA ASP A 544 -17.31 -25.96 -11.56
C ASP A 544 -18.17 -24.75 -11.17
N SER A 545 -17.66 -23.53 -11.31
CA SER A 545 -18.45 -22.31 -11.08
C SER A 545 -19.45 -22.00 -12.21
N MET A 546 -19.41 -22.74 -13.32
CA MET A 546 -20.34 -22.63 -14.45
C MET A 546 -21.40 -23.73 -14.49
N LYS A 547 -21.40 -24.67 -13.53
CA LYS A 547 -22.46 -25.67 -13.29
C LYS A 547 -23.37 -25.23 -12.16
#